data_34a5031101b8a4bf3a897fc7725a8c79
#
_entry.id   34a5031101b8a4bf3a897fc7725a8c79
#
_cell.length_a   1.000
_cell.length_b   1.000
_cell.length_c   1.000
_cell.angle_alpha   90.00
_cell.angle_beta   90.00
_cell.angle_gamma   90.00
#
_symmetry.space_group_name_H-M   'P 1'
#
loop_
_entity.id
_entity.type
_entity.pdbx_description
1 polymer ?
#
loop_
_entity_poly.entity_id
_entity_poly.type
_entity_poly.pdbx_seq_one_letter_code
_entity_poly.pdbx_strand_id
1 'polypeptide(L)'
;GMRPGEICALAWEDIDLVKGEIHVSRSLTNKRVFVPPKTDAGIRTITLLKPALDALKEQYEVTGANPKQEIRFHYREIGKTEQQKLRFVFVPEERTSTKDGYFSKNSISYGWKRGTKLSDIRERNPYQSRHTYACWTLIAGANPSFIASQMGHEDARMVYEVYSKWIGDMNQDQVNMLNNQMPTAMPPGRPHGFGSIKKII
;
A
#
# COMPACT_ATOMS: atom_id res chain seq x y z
N GLY A 1 0.30 -2.34 1.80
CA GLY A 1 -0.42 -2.82 0.64
C GLY A 1 0.20 -2.44 -0.71
N MET A 2 1.40 -1.83 -0.75
CA MET A 2 2.11 -1.44 -1.98
C MET A 2 2.51 -2.64 -2.84
N ARG A 3 2.64 -2.40 -4.15
CA ARG A 3 3.20 -3.40 -5.08
C ARG A 3 4.74 -3.42 -5.00
N PRO A 4 5.42 -4.55 -5.25
CA PRO A 4 6.88 -4.61 -5.17
C PRO A 4 7.61 -3.56 -6.01
N GLY A 5 7.10 -3.25 -7.21
CA GLY A 5 7.68 -2.19 -8.05
C GLY A 5 7.51 -0.78 -7.48
N GLU A 6 6.42 -0.53 -6.77
CA GLU A 6 6.18 0.74 -6.05
C GLU A 6 7.14 0.88 -4.86
N ILE A 7 7.38 -0.22 -4.13
CA ILE A 7 8.36 -0.26 -3.01
C ILE A 7 9.79 0.01 -3.54
N CYS A 8 10.17 -0.60 -4.67
CA CYS A 8 11.48 -0.37 -5.27
C CYS A 8 11.69 1.08 -5.73
N ALA A 9 10.61 1.77 -6.11
CA ALA A 9 10.65 3.15 -6.61
C ALA A 9 10.34 4.20 -5.54
N LEU A 10 10.14 3.79 -4.28
CA LEU A 10 9.79 4.68 -3.18
C LEU A 10 11.00 5.53 -2.80
N ALA A 11 10.78 6.84 -2.75
CA ALA A 11 11.78 7.82 -2.34
C ALA A 11 11.30 8.59 -1.09
N TRP A 12 12.22 9.16 -0.35
CA TRP A 12 11.91 9.99 0.82
C TRP A 12 11.12 11.25 0.45
N GLU A 13 11.26 11.72 -0.78
CA GLU A 13 10.49 12.83 -1.33
C GLU A 13 8.99 12.50 -1.51
N ASP A 14 8.62 11.23 -1.44
CA ASP A 14 7.24 10.76 -1.53
C ASP A 14 6.56 10.58 -0.16
N ILE A 15 7.30 10.77 0.94
CA ILE A 15 6.86 10.41 2.29
C ILE A 15 6.74 11.65 3.16
N ASP A 16 5.57 11.84 3.75
CA ASP A 16 5.34 12.78 4.83
C ASP A 16 5.24 12.01 6.16
N LEU A 17 6.35 11.97 6.90
CA LEU A 17 6.41 11.28 8.20
C LEU A 17 5.59 11.99 9.29
N VAL A 18 5.28 13.27 9.13
CA VAL A 18 4.47 14.04 10.09
C VAL A 18 3.00 13.71 9.91
N LYS A 19 2.52 13.72 8.66
CA LYS A 19 1.13 13.33 8.35
C LYS A 19 0.93 11.81 8.36
N GLY A 20 2.01 11.02 8.25
CA GLY A 20 1.94 9.58 8.10
C GLY A 20 1.39 9.17 6.73
N GLU A 21 1.88 9.78 5.66
CA GLU A 21 1.40 9.56 4.30
C GLU A 21 2.52 9.20 3.33
N ILE A 22 2.19 8.37 2.34
CA ILE A 22 3.06 8.06 1.18
C ILE A 22 2.31 8.42 -0.09
N HIS A 23 2.90 9.23 -0.96
CA HIS A 23 2.39 9.48 -2.30
C HIS A 23 3.01 8.51 -3.30
N VAL A 24 2.23 7.57 -3.81
CA VAL A 24 2.67 6.58 -4.81
C VAL A 24 2.50 7.17 -6.20
N SER A 25 3.59 7.57 -6.83
CA SER A 25 3.59 8.14 -8.20
C SER A 25 4.45 7.34 -9.17
N ARG A 26 5.28 6.40 -8.66
CA ARG A 26 6.28 5.66 -9.45
C ARG A 26 6.24 4.17 -9.19
N SER A 27 6.72 3.41 -10.17
CA SER A 27 6.93 1.97 -10.07
C SER A 27 8.14 1.57 -10.90
N LEU A 28 8.95 0.66 -10.38
CA LEU A 28 10.08 0.07 -11.09
C LEU A 28 9.61 -1.19 -11.84
N THR A 29 9.85 -1.24 -13.15
CA THR A 29 9.55 -2.41 -13.98
C THR A 29 10.59 -3.53 -13.79
N ASN A 30 10.31 -4.73 -14.33
CA ASN A 30 11.30 -5.82 -14.36
C ASN A 30 12.53 -5.47 -15.22
N LYS A 31 12.35 -4.60 -16.21
CA LYS A 31 13.44 -4.08 -17.07
C LYS A 31 14.20 -2.92 -16.43
N ARG A 32 13.97 -2.65 -15.13
CA ARG A 32 14.61 -1.56 -14.37
C ARG A 32 14.31 -0.16 -14.92
N VAL A 33 13.14 0.05 -15.46
CA VAL A 33 12.65 1.34 -15.95
C VAL A 33 11.68 1.91 -14.96
N PHE A 34 11.86 3.17 -14.57
CA PHE A 34 10.92 3.92 -13.72
C PHE A 34 9.78 4.47 -14.57
N VAL A 35 8.56 4.10 -14.20
CA VAL A 35 7.32 4.46 -14.89
C VAL A 35 6.24 4.84 -13.88
N PRO A 36 5.16 5.54 -14.28
CA PRO A 36 3.99 5.69 -13.41
C PRO A 36 3.34 4.32 -13.12
N PRO A 37 2.52 4.20 -12.08
CA PRO A 37 1.67 3.04 -11.88
C PRO A 37 0.85 2.70 -13.11
N LYS A 38 0.48 1.41 -13.28
CA LYS A 38 -0.20 0.91 -14.49
C LYS A 38 -1.54 1.60 -14.75
N THR A 39 -2.28 1.93 -13.71
CA THR A 39 -3.60 2.59 -13.78
C THR A 39 -3.55 3.93 -13.06
N ASP A 40 -4.53 4.80 -13.31
CA ASP A 40 -4.62 6.09 -12.62
C ASP A 40 -4.93 5.91 -11.14
N ALA A 41 -5.77 4.95 -10.77
CA ALA A 41 -5.98 4.55 -9.38
C ALA A 41 -4.70 4.07 -8.67
N GLY A 42 -3.67 3.70 -9.42
CA GLY A 42 -2.36 3.37 -8.88
C GLY A 42 -1.59 4.58 -8.36
N ILE A 43 -1.87 5.79 -8.89
CA ILE A 43 -1.34 7.06 -8.36
C ILE A 43 -2.26 7.42 -7.19
N ARG A 44 -1.73 7.38 -5.98
CA ARG A 44 -2.54 7.52 -4.77
C ARG A 44 -1.72 7.96 -3.57
N THR A 45 -2.40 8.47 -2.57
CA THR A 45 -1.83 8.68 -1.23
C THR A 45 -2.24 7.52 -0.32
N ILE A 46 -1.27 6.90 0.31
CA ILE A 46 -1.46 5.85 1.31
C ILE A 46 -1.34 6.48 2.69
N THR A 47 -2.36 6.29 3.54
CA THR A 47 -2.26 6.62 4.96
C THR A 47 -1.58 5.46 5.70
N LEU A 48 -0.52 5.77 6.42
CA LEU A 48 0.28 4.78 7.13
C LEU A 48 -0.39 4.34 8.43
N LEU A 49 -0.48 3.05 8.63
CA LEU A 49 -0.76 2.50 9.96
C LEU A 49 0.47 2.66 10.85
N LYS A 50 0.24 2.77 12.16
CA LYS A 50 1.32 3.02 13.14
C LYS A 50 2.55 2.12 12.96
N PRO A 51 2.44 0.78 12.79
CA PRO A 51 3.61 -0.06 12.61
C PRO A 51 4.44 0.28 11.36
N ALA A 52 3.78 0.68 10.27
CA ALA A 52 4.46 1.08 9.04
C ALA A 52 5.14 2.44 9.19
N LEU A 53 4.50 3.38 9.89
CA LEU A 53 5.09 4.68 10.19
C LEU A 53 6.32 4.55 11.07
N ASP A 54 6.26 3.73 12.12
CA ASP A 54 7.37 3.50 13.03
C ASP A 54 8.55 2.86 12.28
N ALA A 55 8.30 1.83 11.45
CA ALA A 55 9.32 1.20 10.61
C ALA A 55 9.97 2.18 9.61
N LEU A 56 9.19 3.12 9.05
CA LEU A 56 9.74 4.14 8.16
C LEU A 56 10.56 5.19 8.91
N LYS A 57 10.20 5.54 10.13
CA LYS A 57 11.04 6.40 10.98
C LYS A 57 12.38 5.77 11.29
N GLU A 58 12.39 4.49 11.67
CA GLU A 58 13.64 3.73 11.86
C GLU A 58 14.46 3.65 10.57
N GLN A 59 13.80 3.39 9.43
CA GLN A 59 14.47 3.36 8.13
C GLN A 59 15.04 4.73 7.72
N TYR A 60 14.43 5.82 8.17
CA TYR A 60 14.93 7.18 7.89
C TYR A 60 16.30 7.42 8.53
N GLU A 61 16.52 6.91 9.73
CA GLU A 61 17.85 6.98 10.40
C GLU A 61 18.94 6.27 9.59
N VAL A 62 18.56 5.25 8.80
CA VAL A 62 19.51 4.46 8.00
C VAL A 62 19.78 5.10 6.63
N THR A 63 18.75 5.57 5.95
CA THR A 63 18.85 6.00 4.54
C THR A 63 18.42 7.44 4.28
N GLY A 64 17.89 8.14 5.27
CA GLY A 64 17.39 9.51 5.12
C GLY A 64 18.46 10.54 4.78
N ALA A 65 19.73 10.28 5.11
CA ALA A 65 20.87 11.14 4.79
C ALA A 65 21.63 10.70 3.51
N ASN A 66 21.24 9.61 2.86
CA ASN A 66 21.93 9.12 1.67
C ASN A 66 21.87 10.14 0.51
N PRO A 67 22.87 10.13 -0.38
CA PRO A 67 22.86 11.02 -1.55
C PRO A 67 21.70 10.69 -2.48
N LYS A 68 21.17 11.72 -3.14
CA LYS A 68 20.15 11.55 -4.17
C LYS A 68 20.74 10.88 -5.41
N GLN A 69 19.99 9.95 -5.98
CA GLN A 69 20.30 9.26 -7.22
C GLN A 69 19.56 9.92 -8.38
N GLU A 70 20.23 10.07 -9.50
CA GLU A 70 19.58 10.51 -10.75
C GLU A 70 18.97 9.30 -11.45
N ILE A 71 17.68 9.40 -11.78
CA ILE A 71 16.96 8.39 -12.54
C ILE A 71 16.27 9.03 -13.74
N ARG A 72 16.03 8.23 -14.77
CA ARG A 72 15.18 8.61 -15.88
C ARG A 72 13.79 8.03 -15.67
N PHE A 73 12.82 8.93 -15.50
CA PHE A 73 11.40 8.58 -15.39
C PHE A 73 10.77 8.63 -16.77
N HIS A 74 10.03 7.58 -17.13
CA HIS A 74 9.35 7.44 -18.43
C HIS A 74 7.85 7.61 -18.22
N TYR A 75 7.29 8.64 -18.84
CA TYR A 75 5.83 8.84 -18.84
C TYR A 75 5.11 7.79 -19.70
N ARG A 76 3.78 7.72 -19.60
CA ARG A 76 2.95 6.85 -20.45
C ARG A 76 2.96 7.30 -21.92
N GLU A 77 3.20 8.59 -22.15
CA GLU A 77 3.36 9.16 -23.48
C GLU A 77 4.68 8.68 -24.10
N ILE A 78 4.61 8.15 -25.32
CA ILE A 78 5.77 7.58 -26.03
C ILE A 78 6.83 8.67 -26.19
N GLY A 79 8.06 8.36 -25.80
CA GLY A 79 9.22 9.25 -25.91
C GLY A 79 9.34 10.33 -24.82
N LYS A 80 8.32 10.54 -23.99
CA LYS A 80 8.38 11.54 -22.91
C LYS A 80 9.11 10.97 -21.70
N THR A 81 10.23 11.61 -21.37
CA THR A 81 11.04 11.25 -20.20
C THR A 81 11.43 12.48 -19.39
N GLU A 82 11.75 12.27 -18.12
CA GLU A 82 12.19 13.30 -17.20
C GLU A 82 13.35 12.77 -16.34
N GLN A 83 14.33 13.62 -16.06
CA GLN A 83 15.38 13.32 -15.09
C GLN A 83 14.90 13.73 -13.70
N GLN A 84 14.90 12.79 -12.76
CA GLN A 84 14.52 13.02 -11.37
C GLN A 84 15.69 12.70 -10.44
N LYS A 85 15.88 13.53 -9.40
CA LYS A 85 16.87 13.31 -8.34
C LYS A 85 16.14 12.86 -7.08
N LEU A 86 16.29 11.61 -6.72
CA LEU A 86 15.52 10.96 -5.66
C LEU A 86 16.43 10.30 -4.63
N ARG A 87 16.02 10.32 -3.38
CA ARG A 87 16.65 9.60 -2.27
C ARG A 87 15.82 8.37 -1.96
N PHE A 88 16.28 7.21 -2.40
CA PHE A 88 15.53 5.97 -2.21
C PHE A 88 15.46 5.55 -0.74
N VAL A 89 14.29 5.05 -0.34
CA VAL A 89 14.05 4.54 1.02
C VAL A 89 14.81 3.24 1.25
N PHE A 90 14.78 2.34 0.27
CA PHE A 90 15.44 1.04 0.33
C PHE A 90 16.59 1.00 -0.66
N VAL A 91 17.80 0.90 -0.14
CA VAL A 91 19.04 0.84 -0.91
C VAL A 91 19.78 -0.46 -0.60
N PRO A 92 20.49 -1.06 -1.58
CA PRO A 92 21.33 -2.22 -1.32
C PRO A 92 22.52 -1.82 -0.44
N GLU A 93 22.97 -2.75 0.42
CA GLU A 93 24.22 -2.56 1.16
C GLU A 93 25.39 -2.46 0.17
N GLU A 94 26.43 -1.71 0.52
CA GLU A 94 27.64 -1.49 -0.30
C GLU A 94 28.34 -2.79 -0.74
N ARG A 95 28.15 -3.87 0.04
CA ARG A 95 28.72 -5.21 -0.24
C ARG A 95 27.98 -5.98 -1.33
N THR A 96 26.84 -5.47 -1.82
CA THR A 96 26.10 -6.14 -2.89
C THR A 96 26.67 -5.76 -4.25
N SER A 97 26.70 -6.70 -5.18
CA SER A 97 27.21 -6.50 -6.56
C SER A 97 26.35 -5.55 -7.42
N THR A 98 25.26 -5.03 -6.87
CA THR A 98 24.37 -4.07 -7.55
C THR A 98 24.96 -2.67 -7.43
N LYS A 99 25.40 -2.11 -8.56
CA LYS A 99 25.89 -0.73 -8.67
C LYS A 99 24.75 0.33 -8.61
N ASP A 100 23.49 -0.10 -8.62
CA ASP A 100 22.35 0.81 -8.57
C ASP A 100 22.05 1.21 -7.13
N GLY A 101 21.83 2.48 -6.89
CA GLY A 101 21.48 3.02 -5.58
C GLY A 101 20.05 2.74 -5.13
N TYR A 102 19.37 1.72 -5.68
CA TYR A 102 18.00 1.32 -5.34
C TYR A 102 17.78 -0.19 -5.51
N PHE A 103 16.82 -0.74 -4.78
CA PHE A 103 16.46 -2.16 -4.89
C PHE A 103 15.74 -2.46 -6.21
N SER A 104 16.07 -3.62 -6.78
CA SER A 104 15.27 -4.26 -7.82
C SER A 104 14.20 -5.17 -7.20
N LYS A 105 13.19 -5.56 -7.98
CA LYS A 105 12.21 -6.56 -7.53
C LYS A 105 12.85 -7.89 -7.15
N ASN A 106 13.94 -8.27 -7.82
CA ASN A 106 14.70 -9.47 -7.48
C ASN A 106 15.39 -9.33 -6.12
N SER A 107 15.91 -8.15 -5.80
CA SER A 107 16.51 -7.88 -4.49
C SER A 107 15.50 -8.03 -3.36
N ILE A 108 14.27 -7.49 -3.53
CA ILE A 108 13.18 -7.68 -2.57
C ILE A 108 12.83 -9.16 -2.43
N SER A 109 12.69 -9.88 -3.55
CA SER A 109 12.35 -11.30 -3.53
C SER A 109 13.41 -12.14 -2.83
N TYR A 110 14.69 -11.83 -3.04
CA TYR A 110 15.79 -12.50 -2.36
C TYR A 110 15.80 -12.25 -0.85
N GLY A 111 15.68 -10.97 -0.45
CA GLY A 111 15.59 -10.60 0.98
C GLY A 111 14.40 -11.24 1.67
N TRP A 112 13.25 -11.27 1.01
CA TRP A 112 12.04 -11.92 1.50
C TRP A 112 12.24 -13.42 1.72
N LYS A 113 12.77 -14.15 0.72
CA LYS A 113 13.06 -15.59 0.83
C LYS A 113 14.03 -15.89 1.96
N ARG A 114 15.07 -15.08 2.10
CA ARG A 114 16.03 -15.22 3.20
C ARG A 114 15.38 -14.98 4.55
N GLY A 115 14.57 -13.92 4.68
CA GLY A 115 13.86 -13.59 5.91
C GLY A 115 12.88 -14.67 6.33
N THR A 116 12.03 -15.16 5.41
CA THR A 116 11.07 -16.24 5.69
C THR A 116 11.75 -17.55 6.10
N LYS A 117 12.88 -17.88 5.44
CA LYS A 117 13.68 -19.06 5.80
C LYS A 117 14.28 -18.97 7.20
N LEU A 118 14.80 -17.79 7.58
CA LEU A 118 15.37 -17.55 8.91
C LEU A 118 14.33 -17.54 10.03
N SER A 119 13.09 -17.17 9.72
CA SER A 119 11.98 -17.09 10.68
C SER A 119 11.14 -18.34 10.74
N ASP A 120 11.53 -19.42 10.07
CA ASP A 120 10.77 -20.69 9.94
C ASP A 120 9.32 -20.49 9.47
N ILE A 121 9.10 -19.46 8.65
CA ILE A 121 7.80 -19.16 8.07
C ILE A 121 7.72 -19.81 6.68
N ARG A 122 6.57 -20.42 6.37
CA ARG A 122 6.32 -21.00 5.05
C ARG A 122 6.68 -20.01 3.94
N GLU A 123 7.55 -20.42 3.03
CA GLU A 123 7.97 -19.59 1.88
C GLU A 123 6.75 -19.21 1.02
N ARG A 124 6.59 -17.92 0.78
CA ARG A 124 5.55 -17.33 -0.06
C ARG A 124 6.15 -16.25 -0.93
N ASN A 125 5.47 -15.94 -2.06
CA ASN A 125 5.87 -14.80 -2.89
C ASN A 125 5.68 -13.49 -2.11
N PRO A 126 6.63 -12.52 -2.18
CA PRO A 126 6.48 -11.20 -1.54
C PRO A 126 5.17 -10.49 -1.87
N TYR A 127 4.63 -10.69 -3.08
CA TYR A 127 3.35 -10.12 -3.48
C TYR A 127 2.18 -10.58 -2.60
N GLN A 128 2.29 -11.74 -1.95
CA GLN A 128 1.24 -12.25 -1.04
C GLN A 128 1.11 -11.41 0.22
N SER A 129 2.14 -10.66 0.63
CA SER A 129 2.03 -9.71 1.74
C SER A 129 0.97 -8.64 1.50
N ARG A 130 0.76 -8.26 0.23
CA ARG A 130 -0.31 -7.35 -0.16
C ARG A 130 -1.70 -7.99 0.00
N HIS A 131 -1.85 -9.28 -0.29
CA HIS A 131 -3.09 -10.02 0.00
C HIS A 131 -3.32 -10.13 1.51
N THR A 132 -2.26 -10.41 2.27
CA THR A 132 -2.33 -10.44 3.74
C THR A 132 -2.81 -9.10 4.31
N TYR A 133 -2.28 -7.98 3.81
CA TYR A 133 -2.74 -6.65 4.20
C TYR A 133 -4.25 -6.49 3.99
N ALA A 134 -4.77 -6.84 2.80
CA ALA A 134 -6.19 -6.72 2.51
C ALA A 134 -7.05 -7.62 3.40
N CYS A 135 -6.64 -8.88 3.61
CA CYS A 135 -7.34 -9.80 4.50
C CYS A 135 -7.38 -9.27 5.94
N TRP A 136 -6.24 -8.87 6.49
CA TRP A 136 -6.15 -8.41 7.88
C TRP A 136 -6.91 -7.11 8.12
N THR A 137 -6.88 -6.18 7.18
CA THR A 137 -7.64 -4.93 7.29
C THR A 137 -9.15 -5.18 7.19
N LEU A 138 -9.60 -6.11 6.34
CA LEU A 138 -11.01 -6.52 6.28
C LEU A 138 -11.44 -7.19 7.59
N ILE A 139 -10.64 -8.11 8.11
CA ILE A 139 -10.87 -8.79 9.39
C ILE A 139 -10.97 -7.77 10.53
N ALA A 140 -10.13 -6.73 10.50
CA ALA A 140 -10.19 -5.63 11.45
C ALA A 140 -11.38 -4.67 11.26
N GLY A 141 -12.28 -4.95 10.31
CA GLY A 141 -13.48 -4.15 10.06
C GLY A 141 -13.27 -2.89 9.20
N ALA A 142 -12.13 -2.78 8.50
CA ALA A 142 -11.90 -1.64 7.63
C ALA A 142 -12.86 -1.64 6.43
N ASN A 143 -13.30 -0.45 6.03
CA ASN A 143 -14.18 -0.27 4.88
C ASN A 143 -13.48 -0.77 3.58
N PRO A 144 -14.12 -1.66 2.79
CA PRO A 144 -13.54 -2.17 1.55
C PRO A 144 -13.15 -1.10 0.52
N SER A 145 -13.88 0.02 0.46
CA SER A 145 -13.52 1.15 -0.41
C SER A 145 -12.24 1.84 0.06
N PHE A 146 -12.02 1.95 1.36
CA PHE A 146 -10.78 2.43 1.93
C PHE A 146 -9.62 1.48 1.57
N ILE A 147 -9.81 0.17 1.74
CA ILE A 147 -8.79 -0.83 1.37
C ILE A 147 -8.45 -0.74 -0.13
N ALA A 148 -9.47 -0.65 -0.99
CA ALA A 148 -9.29 -0.50 -2.43
C ALA A 148 -8.46 0.74 -2.78
N SER A 149 -8.77 1.90 -2.19
CA SER A 149 -8.02 3.14 -2.40
C SER A 149 -6.56 3.02 -1.93
N GLN A 150 -6.33 2.45 -0.74
CA GLN A 150 -4.98 2.21 -0.20
C GLN A 150 -4.16 1.28 -1.11
N MET A 151 -4.79 0.28 -1.69
CA MET A 151 -4.15 -0.66 -2.61
C MET A 151 -4.02 -0.15 -4.04
N GLY A 152 -4.73 0.90 -4.44
CA GLY A 152 -4.80 1.39 -5.82
C GLY A 152 -5.53 0.40 -6.73
N HIS A 153 -6.68 -0.07 -6.27
CA HIS A 153 -7.71 -0.73 -7.07
C HIS A 153 -8.68 0.33 -7.59
N GLU A 154 -9.22 0.12 -8.78
CA GLU A 154 -10.16 1.06 -9.40
C GLU A 154 -11.48 1.12 -8.62
N ASP A 155 -11.89 -0.02 -8.04
CA ASP A 155 -13.08 -0.12 -7.20
C ASP A 155 -12.92 -1.14 -6.05
N ALA A 156 -13.89 -1.16 -5.14
CA ALA A 156 -13.95 -2.09 -4.03
C ALA A 156 -14.33 -3.53 -4.45
N ARG A 157 -14.81 -3.73 -5.67
CA ARG A 157 -15.24 -5.04 -6.17
C ARG A 157 -14.11 -6.06 -6.11
N MET A 158 -12.90 -5.66 -6.52
CA MET A 158 -11.73 -6.55 -6.41
C MET A 158 -11.44 -6.98 -4.97
N VAL A 159 -11.70 -6.11 -3.99
CA VAL A 159 -11.53 -6.46 -2.58
C VAL A 159 -12.56 -7.49 -2.18
N TYR A 160 -13.81 -7.32 -2.57
CA TYR A 160 -14.88 -8.30 -2.30
C TYR A 160 -14.64 -9.64 -3.00
N GLU A 161 -14.37 -9.65 -4.30
CA GLU A 161 -14.20 -10.88 -5.09
C GLU A 161 -13.04 -11.75 -4.59
N VAL A 162 -11.93 -11.12 -4.21
CA VAL A 162 -10.74 -11.85 -3.76
C VAL A 162 -10.85 -12.30 -2.30
N TYR A 163 -11.51 -11.51 -1.44
CA TYR A 163 -11.43 -11.69 0.02
C TYR A 163 -12.76 -12.06 0.68
N SER A 164 -13.90 -12.06 -0.05
CA SER A 164 -15.22 -12.37 0.50
C SER A 164 -15.31 -13.76 1.14
N LYS A 165 -14.53 -14.74 0.65
CA LYS A 165 -14.48 -16.09 1.22
C LYS A 165 -14.02 -16.11 2.69
N TRP A 166 -13.24 -15.09 3.11
CA TRP A 166 -12.73 -14.96 4.47
C TRP A 166 -13.71 -14.21 5.40
N ILE A 167 -14.70 -13.53 4.83
CA ILE A 167 -15.70 -12.77 5.60
C ILE A 167 -16.78 -13.70 6.14
N GLY A 168 -17.10 -14.79 5.42
CA GLY A 168 -18.18 -15.72 5.78
C GLY A 168 -17.98 -16.43 7.12
N ASP A 169 -16.74 -16.69 7.50
CA ASP A 169 -16.39 -17.41 8.73
C ASP A 169 -16.46 -16.52 10.01
N MET A 170 -16.75 -15.21 9.84
CA MET A 170 -16.66 -14.21 10.91
C MET A 170 -18.00 -13.57 11.30
N ASN A 171 -19.14 -14.19 10.95
CA ASN A 171 -20.46 -13.60 11.20
C ASN A 171 -20.70 -13.26 12.68
N GLN A 172 -20.23 -14.09 13.62
CA GLN A 172 -20.42 -13.85 15.07
C GLN A 172 -19.58 -12.64 15.53
N ASP A 173 -18.37 -12.49 15.02
CA ASP A 173 -17.50 -11.35 15.34
C ASP A 173 -18.07 -10.04 14.77
N GLN A 174 -18.71 -10.09 13.59
CA GLN A 174 -19.43 -8.95 13.01
C GLN A 174 -20.61 -8.51 13.89
N VAL A 175 -21.40 -9.45 14.39
CA VAL A 175 -22.51 -9.17 15.30
C VAL A 175 -22.00 -8.52 16.59
N ASN A 176 -20.95 -9.08 17.19
CA ASN A 176 -20.34 -8.53 18.39
C ASN A 176 -19.79 -7.10 18.17
N MET A 177 -19.11 -6.87 17.03
CA MET A 177 -18.62 -5.55 16.65
C MET A 177 -19.77 -4.55 16.51
N LEU A 178 -20.85 -4.92 15.81
CA LEU A 178 -22.01 -4.07 15.62
C LEU A 178 -22.70 -3.75 16.95
N ASN A 179 -22.87 -4.74 17.81
CA ASN A 179 -23.47 -4.53 19.15
C ASN A 179 -22.65 -3.57 20.01
N ASN A 180 -21.31 -3.54 19.84
CA ASN A 180 -20.42 -2.65 20.58
C ASN A 180 -20.33 -1.25 19.97
N GLN A 181 -20.58 -1.10 18.68
CA GLN A 181 -20.39 0.18 17.96
C GLN A 181 -21.70 0.89 17.64
N MET A 182 -22.83 0.17 17.58
CA MET A 182 -24.11 0.80 17.34
C MET A 182 -24.55 1.60 18.58
N PRO A 183 -24.92 2.87 18.42
CA PRO A 183 -25.46 3.65 19.52
C PRO A 183 -26.75 3.01 20.03
N THR A 184 -26.85 2.85 21.34
CA THR A 184 -28.04 2.31 22.03
C THR A 184 -29.26 3.23 21.95
N ALA A 185 -29.07 4.49 21.51
CA ALA A 185 -30.15 5.44 21.25
C ALA A 185 -30.04 5.97 19.82
N MET A 186 -31.16 6.10 19.13
CA MET A 186 -31.18 6.78 17.84
C MET A 186 -30.62 8.19 17.98
N PRO A 187 -29.71 8.65 17.07
CA PRO A 187 -29.28 10.04 17.08
C PRO A 187 -30.50 10.96 16.91
N PRO A 188 -30.55 12.09 17.61
CA PRO A 188 -31.64 13.05 17.46
C PRO A 188 -31.74 13.46 15.99
N GLY A 189 -32.96 13.52 15.49
CA GLY A 189 -33.44 13.61 14.11
C GLY A 189 -32.51 14.22 13.07
N ARG A 190 -32.55 13.63 11.88
CA ARG A 190 -31.82 14.10 10.69
C ARG A 190 -32.03 15.60 10.46
N PRO A 191 -31.00 16.37 10.08
CA PRO A 191 -31.21 17.69 9.50
C PRO A 191 -32.15 17.55 8.29
N HIS A 192 -33.15 18.39 8.20
CA HIS A 192 -34.12 18.44 7.10
C HIS A 192 -33.38 18.53 5.76
N GLY A 193 -33.60 17.55 4.84
CA GLY A 193 -33.02 17.60 3.50
C GLY A 193 -33.11 16.37 2.64
N PHE A 194 -33.66 15.25 3.11
CA PHE A 194 -33.91 14.10 2.24
C PHE A 194 -35.42 13.93 2.02
N GLY A 195 -35.84 14.21 0.77
CA GLY A 195 -37.21 14.03 0.33
C GLY A 195 -37.75 12.62 0.59
N SER A 196 -39.03 12.55 0.86
CA SER A 196 -39.84 11.36 1.14
C SER A 196 -39.51 10.22 0.18
N ILE A 197 -38.94 9.13 0.71
CA ILE A 197 -38.92 7.85 -0.01
C ILE A 197 -40.36 7.35 -0.01
N LYS A 198 -41.03 7.45 -1.17
CA LYS A 198 -42.33 6.79 -1.39
C LYS A 198 -42.15 5.29 -1.14
N LYS A 199 -43.00 4.73 -0.26
CA LYS A 199 -43.15 3.30 -0.05
C LYS A 199 -43.33 2.63 -1.42
N ILE A 200 -42.39 1.74 -1.77
CA ILE A 200 -42.65 0.75 -2.81
C ILE A 200 -43.12 -0.49 -2.05
N ILE A 201 -44.41 -0.75 -2.17
CA ILE A 201 -45.04 -2.02 -1.84
C ILE A 201 -44.94 -2.89 -3.07
#